data_5e2591ad9ae5d0276ad8d2f0cf616927
#
_entry.id   5e2591ad9ae5d0276ad8d2f0cf616927
#
_cell.length_a   1.000
_cell.length_b   1.000
_cell.length_c   1.000
_cell.angle_alpha   90.00
_cell.angle_beta   90.00
_cell.angle_gamma   90.00
#
_symmetry.space_group_name_H-M   'P 1'
#
loop_
_entity.id
_entity.type
_entity.pdbx_description
1 polymer ?
#
loop_
_entity_poly.entity_id
_entity_poly.type
_entity_poly.pdbx_seq_one_letter_code
_entity_poly.pdbx_strand_id
1 'polypeptide(L)'
;MDLKLPGRDGVTLAATLFEPDEPNGAALLINGGTGIPRQYYGAFAQHLAMRGFIVLTYDYRGIGGSQKPADATIDQWGEIDFPSMLDHLARLAPGAALGMVGHSFGGQVLGLADNIAMVRAAVLVASQTGHWRHWPAGGGCACWRSGGS
;
A
#
# COMPACT_ATOMS: atom_id res chain seq x y z
N MET A 1 -15.67 -6.36 0.45
CA MET A 1 -16.00 -6.31 1.90
C MET A 1 -15.12 -5.28 2.58
N ASP A 2 -15.71 -4.29 3.28
CA ASP A 2 -14.93 -3.30 4.04
C ASP A 2 -14.49 -3.86 5.39
N LEU A 3 -13.25 -3.56 5.77
CA LEU A 3 -12.57 -4.06 6.96
C LEU A 3 -11.94 -2.92 7.76
N LYS A 4 -11.77 -3.16 9.06
CA LYS A 4 -10.92 -2.38 9.95
C LYS A 4 -9.86 -3.31 10.50
N LEU A 5 -8.63 -3.09 10.12
CA LEU A 5 -7.50 -3.96 10.44
C LEU A 5 -6.49 -3.21 11.31
N PRO A 6 -6.01 -3.82 12.41
CA PRO A 6 -5.00 -3.17 13.24
C PRO A 6 -3.63 -3.19 12.55
N GLY A 7 -2.92 -2.07 12.57
CA GLY A 7 -1.50 -2.02 12.34
C GLY A 7 -0.73 -2.75 13.46
N ARG A 8 0.54 -3.04 13.24
CA ARG A 8 1.42 -3.68 14.23
C ARG A 8 1.54 -2.89 15.54
N ASP A 9 1.31 -1.58 15.47
CA ASP A 9 1.31 -0.62 16.58
C ASP A 9 -0.09 -0.35 17.16
N GLY A 10 -1.13 -1.07 16.68
CA GLY A 10 -2.51 -0.93 17.14
C GLY A 10 -3.32 0.17 16.45
N VAL A 11 -2.73 0.97 15.57
CA VAL A 11 -3.46 1.97 14.77
C VAL A 11 -4.42 1.26 13.82
N THR A 12 -5.69 1.65 13.84
CA THR A 12 -6.71 1.03 12.98
C THR A 12 -6.65 1.57 11.57
N LEU A 13 -6.43 0.69 10.60
CA LEU A 13 -6.42 1.00 9.17
C LEU A 13 -7.70 0.51 8.49
N ALA A 14 -8.27 1.35 7.64
CA ALA A 14 -9.40 0.98 6.81
C ALA A 14 -8.92 0.24 5.57
N ALA A 15 -9.52 -0.89 5.27
CA ALA A 15 -9.20 -1.72 4.13
C ALA A 15 -10.46 -2.18 3.40
N THR A 16 -10.32 -2.63 2.16
CA THR A 16 -11.38 -3.30 1.40
C THR A 16 -10.81 -4.57 0.79
N LEU A 17 -11.42 -5.69 1.10
CA LEU A 17 -11.11 -6.99 0.52
C LEU A 17 -12.05 -7.25 -0.66
N PHE A 18 -11.47 -7.63 -1.78
CA PHE A 18 -12.16 -8.10 -2.99
C PHE A 18 -11.82 -9.57 -3.17
N GLU A 19 -12.83 -10.41 -3.07
CA GLU A 19 -12.69 -11.86 -3.21
C GLU A 19 -13.20 -12.28 -4.59
N PRO A 20 -12.47 -13.15 -5.29
CA PRO A 20 -12.94 -13.74 -6.53
C PRO A 20 -13.92 -14.88 -6.27
N ASP A 21 -14.80 -15.18 -7.23
CA ASP A 21 -15.64 -16.36 -7.20
C ASP A 21 -14.79 -17.65 -7.27
N GLU A 22 -13.75 -17.63 -8.09
CA GLU A 22 -12.79 -18.74 -8.26
C GLU A 22 -11.35 -18.23 -8.06
N PRO A 23 -10.72 -18.49 -6.91
CA PRO A 23 -9.36 -18.07 -6.65
C PRO A 23 -8.32 -18.74 -7.55
N ASN A 24 -7.40 -17.96 -8.12
CA ASN A 24 -6.31 -18.45 -8.97
C ASN A 24 -5.01 -18.80 -8.20
N GLY A 25 -5.04 -18.78 -6.87
CA GLY A 25 -3.89 -19.06 -5.99
C GLY A 25 -2.96 -17.88 -5.75
N ALA A 26 -3.34 -16.66 -6.16
CA ALA A 26 -2.56 -15.46 -5.91
C ALA A 26 -3.38 -14.37 -5.19
N ALA A 27 -2.70 -13.60 -4.36
CA ALA A 27 -3.29 -12.47 -3.64
C ALA A 27 -2.45 -11.20 -3.82
N LEU A 28 -3.10 -10.07 -4.01
CA LEU A 28 -2.48 -8.79 -4.34
C LEU A 28 -2.80 -7.72 -3.29
N LEU A 29 -1.77 -7.04 -2.81
CA LEU A 29 -1.91 -5.83 -2.02
C LEU A 29 -1.75 -4.61 -2.92
N ILE A 30 -2.71 -3.70 -2.91
CA ILE A 30 -2.61 -2.43 -3.63
C ILE A 30 -2.18 -1.33 -2.66
N ASN A 31 -0.97 -0.82 -2.87
CA ASN A 31 -0.40 0.32 -2.16
C ASN A 31 -0.70 1.61 -2.93
N GLY A 32 -1.47 2.49 -2.32
CA GLY A 32 -1.89 3.75 -2.93
C GLY A 32 -0.79 4.81 -2.98
N GLY A 33 -1.00 5.82 -3.82
CA GLY A 33 -0.20 7.03 -3.85
C GLY A 33 -0.46 7.94 -2.66
N THR A 34 0.39 8.94 -2.46
CA THR A 34 0.29 9.91 -1.36
C THR A 34 -1.08 10.59 -1.35
N GLY A 35 -1.79 10.47 -0.23
CA GLY A 35 -3.09 11.14 -0.03
C GLY A 35 -4.25 10.57 -0.83
N ILE A 36 -4.05 9.48 -1.57
CA ILE A 36 -5.11 8.86 -2.39
C ILE A 36 -5.82 7.79 -1.54
N PRO A 37 -7.14 7.92 -1.31
CA PRO A 37 -7.88 6.93 -0.55
C PRO A 37 -8.07 5.64 -1.35
N ARG A 38 -8.22 4.51 -0.64
CA ARG A 38 -8.34 3.16 -1.20
C ARG A 38 -9.46 3.00 -2.23
N GLN A 39 -10.56 3.77 -2.08
CA GLN A 39 -11.70 3.72 -2.99
C GLN A 39 -11.33 4.08 -4.44
N TYR A 40 -10.29 4.91 -4.63
CA TYR A 40 -9.78 5.24 -5.95
C TYR A 40 -9.38 4.00 -6.76
N TYR A 41 -8.89 2.98 -6.07
CA TYR A 41 -8.44 1.72 -6.68
C TYR A 41 -9.55 0.67 -6.80
N GLY A 42 -10.78 0.97 -6.37
CA GLY A 42 -11.87 0.02 -6.27
C GLY A 42 -12.22 -0.68 -7.59
N ALA A 43 -12.35 0.08 -8.67
CA ALA A 43 -12.66 -0.50 -9.98
C ALA A 43 -11.53 -1.41 -10.50
N PHE A 44 -10.28 -1.03 -10.28
CA PHE A 44 -9.12 -1.84 -10.63
C PHE A 44 -9.03 -3.11 -9.79
N ALA A 45 -9.23 -3.00 -8.48
CA ALA A 45 -9.25 -4.16 -7.58
C ALA A 45 -10.39 -5.13 -7.93
N GLN A 46 -11.57 -4.62 -8.25
CA GLN A 46 -12.69 -5.44 -8.72
C GLN A 46 -12.37 -6.17 -10.03
N HIS A 47 -11.71 -5.49 -10.97
CA HIS A 47 -11.28 -6.11 -12.22
C HIS A 47 -10.27 -7.25 -11.99
N LEU A 48 -9.34 -7.08 -11.05
CA LEU A 48 -8.39 -8.13 -10.66
C LEU A 48 -9.10 -9.31 -9.97
N ALA A 49 -10.09 -9.02 -9.10
CA ALA A 49 -10.88 -10.07 -8.47
C ALA A 49 -11.65 -10.91 -9.50
N MET A 50 -12.25 -10.30 -10.52
CA MET A 50 -12.87 -11.03 -11.63
C MET A 50 -11.87 -11.92 -12.41
N ARG A 51 -10.57 -11.71 -12.25
CA ARG A 51 -9.48 -12.53 -12.83
C ARG A 51 -8.93 -13.58 -11.87
N GLY A 52 -9.60 -13.79 -10.73
CA GLY A 52 -9.24 -14.80 -9.75
C GLY A 52 -8.27 -14.36 -8.66
N PHE A 53 -7.84 -13.09 -8.62
CA PHE A 53 -6.98 -12.59 -7.57
C PHE A 53 -7.79 -12.24 -6.31
N ILE A 54 -7.29 -12.63 -5.13
CA ILE A 54 -7.73 -12.02 -3.88
C ILE A 54 -7.03 -10.67 -3.77
N VAL A 55 -7.77 -9.57 -3.60
CA VAL A 55 -7.17 -8.22 -3.61
C VAL A 55 -7.52 -7.47 -2.34
N LEU A 56 -6.50 -6.93 -1.67
CA LEU A 56 -6.65 -6.04 -0.53
C LEU A 56 -6.20 -4.63 -0.91
N THR A 57 -7.08 -3.65 -0.72
CA THR A 57 -6.75 -2.23 -0.77
C THR A 57 -6.86 -1.64 0.63
N TYR A 58 -6.11 -0.59 0.94
CA TYR A 58 -6.18 0.04 2.26
C TYR A 58 -5.85 1.53 2.19
N ASP A 59 -6.26 2.24 3.22
CA ASP A 59 -5.86 3.62 3.48
C ASP A 59 -4.70 3.62 4.46
N TYR A 60 -3.63 4.34 4.15
CA TYR A 60 -2.56 4.62 5.12
C TYR A 60 -3.13 5.39 6.32
N ARG A 61 -2.46 5.32 7.48
CA ARG A 61 -2.81 6.15 8.65
C ARG A 61 -2.98 7.61 8.26
N GLY A 62 -4.03 8.22 8.75
CA GLY A 62 -4.36 9.62 8.44
C GLY A 62 -5.04 9.85 7.10
N ILE A 63 -5.25 8.81 6.28
CA ILE A 63 -5.92 8.90 4.99
C ILE A 63 -7.29 8.19 5.06
N GLY A 64 -8.25 8.73 4.32
CA GLY A 64 -9.57 8.14 4.10
C GLY A 64 -10.26 7.72 5.39
N GLY A 65 -10.53 6.43 5.53
CA GLY A 65 -11.20 5.86 6.70
C GLY A 65 -10.27 5.34 7.79
N SER A 66 -8.95 5.48 7.65
CA SER A 66 -7.97 5.06 8.65
C SER A 66 -7.85 6.04 9.80
N GLN A 67 -7.49 5.53 10.97
CA GLN A 67 -7.21 6.35 12.15
C GLN A 67 -6.05 7.30 11.87
N LYS A 68 -6.14 8.52 12.43
CA LYS A 68 -5.10 9.57 12.31
C LYS A 68 -4.50 9.86 13.69
N PRO A 69 -3.41 9.20 14.09
CA PRO A 69 -2.66 9.58 15.28
C PRO A 69 -2.10 11.00 15.16
N ALA A 70 -1.95 11.71 16.29
CA ALA A 70 -1.45 13.08 16.28
C ALA A 70 0.02 13.19 15.84
N ASP A 71 0.77 12.12 16.04
CA ASP A 71 2.20 11.95 15.74
C ASP A 71 2.44 11.13 14.45
N ALA A 72 1.41 10.97 13.61
CA ALA A 72 1.54 10.20 12.37
C ALA A 72 2.54 10.85 11.40
N THR A 73 3.49 10.05 10.94
CA THR A 73 4.50 10.44 9.95
C THR A 73 4.36 9.61 8.67
N ILE A 74 4.90 10.14 7.58
CA ILE A 74 4.85 9.45 6.28
C ILE A 74 5.74 8.18 6.26
N ASP A 75 6.80 8.14 7.05
CA ASP A 75 7.69 6.96 7.13
C ASP A 75 6.95 5.74 7.70
N GLN A 76 6.03 5.97 8.64
CA GLN A 76 5.19 4.92 9.22
C GLN A 76 4.29 4.23 8.17
N TRP A 77 3.99 4.87 7.06
CA TRP A 77 3.25 4.23 5.95
C TRP A 77 4.03 3.05 5.36
N GLY A 78 5.36 3.20 5.24
CA GLY A 78 6.25 2.16 4.71
C GLY A 78 6.75 1.19 5.77
N GLU A 79 7.04 1.67 6.97
CA GLU A 79 7.66 0.87 8.04
C GLU A 79 6.64 0.09 8.87
N ILE A 80 5.38 0.57 8.96
CA ILE A 80 4.36 -0.03 9.81
C ILE A 80 3.10 -0.42 9.02
N ASP A 81 2.48 0.53 8.28
CA ASP A 81 1.18 0.27 7.66
C ASP A 81 1.27 -0.78 6.56
N PHE A 82 2.21 -0.59 5.62
CA PHE A 82 2.40 -1.53 4.51
C PHE A 82 2.74 -2.95 5.01
N PRO A 83 3.76 -3.17 5.87
CA PRO A 83 4.04 -4.52 6.36
C PRO A 83 2.89 -5.10 7.19
N SER A 84 2.13 -4.27 7.93
CA SER A 84 0.92 -4.75 8.63
C SER A 84 -0.12 -5.29 7.67
N MET A 85 -0.39 -4.57 6.57
CA MET A 85 -1.37 -5.00 5.58
C MET A 85 -0.92 -6.22 4.78
N LEU A 86 0.39 -6.37 4.56
CA LEU A 86 0.96 -7.57 3.96
C LEU A 86 0.78 -8.80 4.88
N ASP A 87 1.00 -8.63 6.20
CA ASP A 87 0.73 -9.69 7.19
C ASP A 87 -0.77 -10.05 7.22
N HIS A 88 -1.67 -9.07 7.11
CA HIS A 88 -3.11 -9.33 7.03
C HIS A 88 -3.48 -10.08 5.75
N LEU A 89 -2.96 -9.67 4.59
CA LEU A 89 -3.22 -10.35 3.33
C LEU A 89 -2.77 -11.82 3.39
N ALA A 90 -1.61 -12.11 3.98
CA ALA A 90 -1.13 -13.48 4.14
C ALA A 90 -2.07 -14.34 5.01
N ARG A 91 -2.70 -13.74 6.03
CA ARG A 91 -3.70 -14.43 6.87
C ARG A 91 -5.06 -14.58 6.17
N LEU A 92 -5.47 -13.60 5.36
CA LEU A 92 -6.73 -13.63 4.61
C LEU A 92 -6.67 -14.58 3.41
N ALA A 93 -5.49 -14.81 2.85
CA ALA A 93 -5.26 -15.66 1.69
C ALA A 93 -4.19 -16.73 1.97
N PRO A 94 -4.44 -17.69 2.89
CA PRO A 94 -3.45 -18.66 3.30
C PRO A 94 -3.04 -19.56 2.10
N GLY A 95 -1.73 -19.68 1.89
CA GLY A 95 -1.16 -20.46 0.79
C GLY A 95 -1.11 -19.77 -0.56
N ALA A 96 -1.70 -18.58 -0.72
CA ALA A 96 -1.63 -17.82 -1.97
C ALA A 96 -0.24 -17.22 -2.18
N ALA A 97 0.17 -17.12 -3.46
CA ALA A 97 1.35 -16.35 -3.84
C ALA A 97 1.06 -14.85 -3.68
N LEU A 98 1.81 -14.17 -2.81
CA LEU A 98 1.59 -12.75 -2.55
C LEU A 98 2.29 -11.88 -3.58
N GLY A 99 1.56 -10.93 -4.11
CA GLY A 99 2.08 -9.87 -4.97
C GLY A 99 1.64 -8.49 -4.50
N MET A 100 2.21 -7.45 -5.08
CA MET A 100 1.79 -6.08 -4.81
C MET A 100 1.70 -5.23 -6.08
N VAL A 101 0.82 -4.24 -6.04
CA VAL A 101 0.77 -3.15 -7.00
C VAL A 101 1.00 -1.85 -6.24
N GLY A 102 2.10 -1.16 -6.55
CA GLY A 102 2.45 0.12 -5.94
C GLY A 102 2.26 1.28 -6.90
N HIS A 103 1.39 2.24 -6.55
CA HIS A 103 1.21 3.46 -7.31
C HIS A 103 1.98 4.61 -6.66
N SER A 104 2.85 5.27 -7.42
CA SER A 104 3.62 6.43 -6.96
C SER A 104 4.37 6.11 -5.65
N PHE A 105 4.06 6.80 -4.54
CA PHE A 105 4.62 6.53 -3.22
C PHE A 105 4.40 5.07 -2.77
N GLY A 106 3.28 4.46 -3.13
CA GLY A 106 2.99 3.05 -2.81
C GLY A 106 4.00 2.05 -3.36
N GLY A 107 4.76 2.41 -4.39
CA GLY A 107 5.89 1.61 -4.86
C GLY A 107 7.20 1.95 -4.16
N GLN A 108 7.35 3.18 -3.64
CA GLN A 108 8.56 3.59 -2.91
C GLN A 108 8.68 2.89 -1.55
N VAL A 109 7.55 2.61 -0.88
CA VAL A 109 7.53 1.96 0.44
C VAL A 109 8.05 0.53 0.44
N LEU A 110 8.22 -0.08 -0.74
CA LEU A 110 8.68 -1.46 -0.89
C LEU A 110 10.00 -1.71 -0.15
N GLY A 111 10.92 -0.76 -0.18
CA GLY A 111 12.22 -0.84 0.47
C GLY A 111 12.22 -0.63 1.98
N LEU A 112 11.08 -0.25 2.57
CA LEU A 112 10.96 0.05 4.00
C LEU A 112 10.36 -1.13 4.80
N ALA A 113 9.72 -2.09 4.12
CA ALA A 113 9.06 -3.21 4.78
C ALA A 113 10.02 -4.33 5.15
N ASP A 114 10.01 -4.73 6.41
CA ASP A 114 10.84 -5.82 6.94
C ASP A 114 10.40 -7.22 6.46
N ASN A 115 9.13 -7.35 6.06
CA ASN A 115 8.53 -8.60 5.56
C ASN A 115 8.41 -8.66 4.03
N ILE A 116 9.12 -7.82 3.30
CA ILE A 116 9.06 -7.75 1.84
C ILE A 116 9.40 -9.08 1.13
N ALA A 117 10.17 -9.94 1.78
CA ALA A 117 10.49 -11.28 1.26
C ALA A 117 9.26 -12.17 1.02
N MET A 118 8.09 -11.82 1.60
CA MET A 118 6.82 -12.50 1.33
C MET A 118 6.27 -12.19 -0.07
N VAL A 119 6.67 -11.07 -0.67
CA VAL A 119 6.19 -10.61 -1.99
C VAL A 119 6.96 -11.32 -3.10
N ARG A 120 6.23 -12.08 -3.94
CA ARG A 120 6.80 -12.83 -5.08
C ARG A 120 6.91 -11.98 -6.34
N ALA A 121 6.04 -11.00 -6.50
CA ALA A 121 6.02 -10.10 -7.65
C ALA A 121 5.52 -8.72 -7.25
N ALA A 122 6.09 -7.68 -7.85
CA ALA A 122 5.65 -6.30 -7.66
C ALA A 122 5.48 -5.62 -9.01
N VAL A 123 4.35 -4.92 -9.16
CA VAL A 123 4.09 -4.02 -10.29
C VAL A 123 4.16 -2.59 -9.78
N LEU A 124 5.06 -1.80 -10.32
CA LEU A 124 5.28 -0.40 -9.92
C LEU A 124 4.74 0.53 -11.00
N VAL A 125 3.74 1.32 -10.66
CA VAL A 125 3.08 2.26 -11.56
C VAL A 125 3.42 3.68 -11.16
N ALA A 126 4.04 4.43 -12.05
CA ALA A 126 4.46 5.82 -11.81
C ALA A 126 5.28 6.00 -10.50
N SER A 127 5.98 4.94 -10.07
CA SER A 127 6.82 4.95 -8.88
C SER A 127 8.24 5.40 -9.23
N GLN A 128 8.90 6.01 -8.26
CA GLN A 128 10.27 6.50 -8.39
C GLN A 128 11.06 6.22 -7.10
N THR A 129 12.38 6.25 -7.17
CA THR A 129 13.23 6.04 -5.99
C THR A 129 13.16 7.20 -4.98
N GLY A 130 12.59 8.33 -5.37
CA GLY A 130 12.48 9.54 -4.53
C GLY A 130 13.81 10.22 -4.20
N HIS A 131 14.95 9.67 -4.63
CA HIS A 131 16.24 10.19 -4.26
C HIS A 131 16.58 11.45 -5.06
N TRP A 132 16.82 12.57 -4.37
CA TRP A 132 17.06 13.90 -4.97
C TRP A 132 18.18 13.93 -6.03
N ARG A 133 19.18 13.06 -5.94
CA ARG A 133 20.29 12.97 -6.92
C ARG A 133 19.85 12.49 -8.31
N HIS A 134 18.68 11.86 -8.42
CA HIS A 134 18.12 11.43 -9.71
C HIS A 134 17.39 12.55 -10.46
N TRP A 135 17.29 13.74 -9.84
CA TRP A 135 16.63 14.90 -10.46
C TRP A 135 17.68 15.86 -11.03
N PRO A 136 17.51 16.36 -12.26
CA PRO A 136 18.42 17.37 -12.80
C PRO A 136 18.42 18.61 -11.92
N ALA A 137 19.59 19.24 -11.77
CA ALA A 137 19.73 20.49 -11.03
C ALA A 137 18.74 21.54 -11.58
N GLY A 138 17.78 21.97 -10.76
CA GLY A 138 16.69 22.90 -11.14
C GLY A 138 15.31 22.27 -11.31
N GLY A 139 15.18 20.93 -11.33
CA GLY A 139 13.90 20.21 -11.49
C GLY A 139 13.33 19.65 -10.19
N GLY A 140 13.78 20.08 -9.03
CA GLY A 140 13.29 19.58 -7.74
C GLY A 140 11.81 19.90 -7.54
N CYS A 141 11.01 18.88 -7.26
CA CYS A 141 9.61 19.04 -6.91
C CYS A 141 9.48 20.00 -5.71
N ALA A 142 8.71 21.07 -5.85
CA ALA A 142 8.54 22.11 -4.84
C ALA A 142 7.99 21.59 -3.49
N CYS A 143 7.46 20.37 -3.44
CA CYS A 143 6.92 19.74 -2.24
C CYS A 143 7.97 19.31 -1.19
N TRP A 144 9.29 19.30 -1.53
CA TRP A 144 10.36 18.92 -0.59
C TRP A 144 11.09 20.12 0.05
N ARG A 145 10.69 21.37 -0.22
CA ARG A 145 11.37 22.54 0.34
C ARG A 145 10.79 23.08 1.65
N SER A 146 9.72 22.49 2.19
CA SER A 146 9.05 23.01 3.39
C SER A 146 9.34 22.28 4.69
N GLY A 147 10.35 21.43 4.75
CA GLY A 147 10.76 20.67 5.93
C GLY A 147 12.13 21.02 6.49
N GLY A 148 12.48 22.32 6.54
CA GLY A 148 13.78 22.76 7.05
C GLY A 148 13.67 24.07 7.85
N SER A 149 13.28 23.98 9.09
CA SER A 149 13.72 24.86 10.22
C SER A 149 13.17 24.31 11.53
#